data_bc970d242c009933e94d43fa18c80d02
#
_entry.id   bc970d242c009933e94d43fa18c80d02
#
_cell.length_a   1.000
_cell.length_b   1.000
_cell.length_c   1.000
_cell.angle_alpha   90.00
_cell.angle_beta   90.00
_cell.angle_gamma   90.00
#
_symmetry.space_group_name_H-M   'P 1'
#
loop_
_entity.id
_entity.type
_entity.pdbx_description
1 polymer ?
#
loop_
_entity_poly.entity_id
_entity_poly.type
_entity_poly.pdbx_seq_one_letter_code
_entity_poly.pdbx_strand_id
1 'polypeptide(L)'
;MIAPSENPIRILLVDDHQSFLWGMAKLIESDGPGMKVVGTAADMSEALALAQSEQPDIILLDIDLNGVNSLESMSLLRKATSAVVLILTGVRDAEIHDRAMLSGARGVVQKESSPEVILKAIKKVYDGEIWLDRASTGRLFTKLLDHSNNEASPETTNIATLTPREREIIDVIIKQGRSTNKQIAGDLNMSEHTLRNHLTSIYSKLGVENRLELVMYAVKHRMSEVST
;
A
#
# COMPACT_ATOMS: atom_id res chain seq x y z
N MET A 1 -6.52 13.39 23.96
CA MET A 1 -5.09 13.29 23.59
C MET A 1 -4.83 11.82 23.31
N ILE A 2 -4.63 11.46 22.05
CA ILE A 2 -4.24 10.09 21.65
C ILE A 2 -2.76 9.99 21.96
N ALA A 3 -2.36 8.99 22.75
CA ALA A 3 -0.96 8.75 23.01
C ALA A 3 -0.21 8.58 21.67
N PRO A 4 0.96 9.21 21.47
CA PRO A 4 1.76 9.00 20.27
C PRO A 4 2.07 7.50 20.14
N SER A 5 1.99 6.95 18.94
CA SER A 5 2.45 5.58 18.68
C SER A 5 3.91 5.50 19.15
N GLU A 6 4.26 4.47 19.92
CA GLU A 6 5.60 4.33 20.52
C GLU A 6 6.72 4.29 19.47
N ASN A 7 6.41 4.04 18.19
CA ASN A 7 7.38 4.05 17.10
C ASN A 7 6.91 4.96 15.94
N PRO A 8 7.79 5.82 15.38
CA PRO A 8 7.47 6.64 14.22
C PRO A 8 7.25 5.79 12.98
N ILE A 9 6.39 6.26 12.06
CA ILE A 9 6.25 5.69 10.72
C ILE A 9 7.59 5.82 9.99
N ARG A 10 8.18 4.71 9.58
CA ARG A 10 9.47 4.65 8.88
C ARG A 10 9.25 4.82 7.38
N ILE A 11 9.84 5.85 6.80
CA ILE A 11 9.60 6.25 5.42
C ILE A 11 10.90 6.19 4.60
N LEU A 12 10.88 5.48 3.49
CA LEU A 12 11.91 5.51 2.45
C LEU A 12 11.44 6.44 1.33
N LEU A 13 12.29 7.39 0.94
CA LEU A 13 12.04 8.31 -0.17
C LEU A 13 12.80 7.84 -1.41
N VAL A 14 12.14 7.78 -2.56
CA VAL A 14 12.75 7.34 -3.83
C VAL A 14 12.38 8.33 -4.93
N ASP A 15 13.37 9.11 -5.36
CA ASP A 15 13.25 10.17 -6.38
C ASP A 15 14.64 10.54 -6.92
N ASP A 16 14.78 10.74 -8.21
CA ASP A 16 16.07 11.13 -8.81
C ASP A 16 16.43 12.61 -8.59
N HIS A 17 15.49 13.43 -8.10
CA HIS A 17 15.67 14.85 -7.82
C HIS A 17 16.13 15.07 -6.37
N GLN A 18 17.44 15.24 -6.16
CA GLN A 18 18.03 15.41 -4.83
C GLN A 18 17.44 16.57 -4.01
N SER A 19 17.11 17.69 -4.67
CA SER A 19 16.47 18.83 -4.00
C SER A 19 15.06 18.50 -3.49
N PHE A 20 14.33 17.67 -4.23
CA PHE A 20 13.02 17.18 -3.83
C PHE A 20 13.13 16.22 -2.64
N LEU A 21 14.05 15.27 -2.68
CA LEU A 21 14.33 14.35 -1.55
C LEU A 21 14.63 15.13 -0.27
N TRP A 22 15.51 16.14 -0.36
CA TRP A 22 15.88 16.97 0.78
C TRP A 22 14.67 17.74 1.33
N GLY A 23 13.89 18.38 0.45
CA GLY A 23 12.68 19.12 0.83
C GLY A 23 11.61 18.25 1.47
N MET A 24 11.38 17.06 0.89
CA MET A 24 10.43 16.08 1.41
C MET A 24 10.85 15.52 2.77
N ALA A 25 12.15 15.22 2.95
CA ALA A 25 12.65 14.79 4.24
C ALA A 25 12.42 15.87 5.32
N LYS A 26 12.69 17.13 5.01
CA LYS A 26 12.43 18.26 5.93
C LYS A 26 10.96 18.43 6.23
N LEU A 27 10.09 18.28 5.23
CA LEU A 27 8.64 18.33 5.43
C LEU A 27 8.17 17.24 6.41
N ILE A 28 8.58 16.02 6.20
CA ILE A 28 8.20 14.88 7.05
C ILE A 28 8.71 15.05 8.48
N GLU A 29 9.99 15.45 8.64
CA GLU A 29 10.58 15.69 9.95
C GLU A 29 9.90 16.85 10.71
N SER A 30 9.37 17.86 9.99
CA SER A 30 8.69 19.01 10.60
C SER A 30 7.29 18.70 11.15
N ASP A 31 6.67 17.59 10.73
CA ASP A 31 5.35 17.15 11.23
C ASP A 31 5.41 16.55 12.66
N GLY A 32 6.59 16.51 13.25
CA GLY A 32 6.81 16.02 14.60
C GLY A 32 7.30 14.56 14.66
N PRO A 33 7.32 13.96 15.84
CA PRO A 33 7.97 12.65 16.07
C PRO A 33 7.22 11.45 15.49
N GLY A 34 6.05 11.66 14.89
CA GLY A 34 5.20 10.57 14.39
C GLY A 34 5.68 9.93 13.09
N MET A 35 6.62 10.54 12.37
CA MET A 35 7.19 10.05 11.11
C MET A 35 8.70 10.26 11.07
N LYS A 36 9.42 9.35 10.40
CA LYS A 36 10.88 9.41 10.26
C LYS A 36 11.31 8.93 8.87
N VAL A 37 12.13 9.71 8.19
CA VAL A 37 12.82 9.26 6.98
C VAL A 37 13.97 8.35 7.39
N VAL A 38 13.94 7.10 6.90
CA VAL A 38 14.96 6.09 7.22
C VAL A 38 15.99 5.92 6.10
N GLY A 39 15.71 6.47 4.93
CA GLY A 39 16.63 6.48 3.80
C GLY A 39 16.09 7.29 2.64
N THR A 40 16.99 7.64 1.73
CA THR A 40 16.69 8.26 0.44
C THR A 40 17.41 7.51 -0.66
N ALA A 41 16.78 7.27 -1.80
CA ALA A 41 17.34 6.60 -2.95
C ALA A 41 17.09 7.42 -4.22
N ALA A 42 18.05 7.45 -5.12
CA ALA A 42 17.95 8.15 -6.41
C ALA A 42 17.60 7.22 -7.57
N ASP A 43 17.64 5.91 -7.36
CA ASP A 43 17.29 4.90 -8.35
C ASP A 43 16.69 3.63 -7.67
N MET A 44 16.20 2.71 -8.51
CA MET A 44 15.57 1.48 -8.03
C MET A 44 16.54 0.49 -7.38
N SER A 45 17.81 0.48 -7.76
CA SER A 45 18.82 -0.41 -7.17
C SER A 45 19.09 -0.03 -5.71
N GLU A 46 19.29 1.26 -5.47
CA GLU A 46 19.46 1.82 -4.14
C GLU A 46 18.18 1.66 -3.30
N ALA A 47 17.01 1.90 -3.93
CA ALA A 47 15.72 1.72 -3.28
C ALA A 47 15.50 0.28 -2.78
N LEU A 48 15.84 -0.72 -3.60
CA LEU A 48 15.73 -2.13 -3.22
C LEU A 48 16.68 -2.50 -2.08
N ALA A 49 17.94 -2.04 -2.14
CA ALA A 49 18.92 -2.28 -1.09
C ALA A 49 18.45 -1.68 0.27
N LEU A 50 17.99 -0.42 0.25
CA LEU A 50 17.49 0.26 1.45
C LEU A 50 16.17 -0.35 1.95
N ALA A 51 15.29 -0.76 1.05
CA ALA A 51 14.05 -1.43 1.45
C ALA A 51 14.32 -2.74 2.20
N GLN A 52 15.35 -3.49 1.80
CA GLN A 52 15.76 -4.72 2.48
C GLN A 52 16.45 -4.45 3.82
N SER A 53 17.36 -3.48 3.89
CA SER A 53 18.13 -3.22 5.11
C SER A 53 17.32 -2.47 6.15
N GLU A 54 16.56 -1.46 5.75
CA GLU A 54 15.85 -0.56 6.66
C GLU A 54 14.44 -1.06 7.01
N GLN A 55 13.85 -1.95 6.20
CA GLN A 55 12.47 -2.42 6.39
C GLN A 55 11.50 -1.26 6.71
N PRO A 56 11.32 -0.30 5.78
CA PRO A 56 10.42 0.84 5.99
C PRO A 56 8.97 0.38 6.13
N ASP A 57 8.12 1.22 6.70
CA ASP A 57 6.67 1.04 6.70
C ASP A 57 6.05 1.53 5.39
N ILE A 58 6.60 2.64 4.87
CA ILE A 58 6.13 3.29 3.63
C ILE A 58 7.31 3.59 2.72
N ILE A 59 7.11 3.39 1.43
CA ILE A 59 7.98 3.88 0.37
C ILE A 59 7.24 4.97 -0.39
N LEU A 60 7.76 6.21 -0.38
CA LEU A 60 7.33 7.26 -1.30
C LEU A 60 8.14 7.12 -2.57
N LEU A 61 7.49 6.77 -3.67
CA LEU A 61 8.15 6.40 -4.91
C LEU A 61 7.72 7.32 -6.06
N ASP A 62 8.68 7.94 -6.72
CA ASP A 62 8.42 8.58 -8.00
C ASP A 62 8.26 7.53 -9.12
N ILE A 63 7.40 7.85 -10.08
CA ILE A 63 7.16 7.00 -11.26
C ILE A 63 8.35 7.05 -12.21
N ASP A 64 8.92 8.22 -12.42
CA ASP A 64 10.04 8.44 -13.34
C ASP A 64 11.35 8.60 -12.55
N LEU A 65 12.24 7.64 -12.69
CA LEU A 65 13.58 7.67 -12.11
C LEU A 65 14.62 7.71 -13.24
N ASN A 66 15.07 8.91 -13.61
CA ASN A 66 16.02 9.11 -14.71
C ASN A 66 15.55 8.53 -16.05
N GLY A 67 14.26 8.66 -16.39
CA GLY A 67 13.68 8.12 -17.62
C GLY A 67 13.30 6.63 -17.53
N VAL A 68 13.46 6.01 -16.36
CA VAL A 68 13.06 4.62 -16.11
C VAL A 68 11.74 4.59 -15.33
N ASN A 69 10.76 3.86 -15.85
CA ASN A 69 9.47 3.71 -15.19
C ASN A 69 9.58 2.76 -13.97
N SER A 70 9.50 3.33 -12.77
CA SER A 70 9.64 2.58 -11.52
C SER A 70 8.53 1.55 -11.30
N LEU A 71 7.37 1.68 -11.95
CA LEU A 71 6.26 0.73 -11.83
C LEU A 71 6.63 -0.67 -12.32
N GLU A 72 7.58 -0.79 -13.25
CA GLU A 72 8.08 -2.08 -13.75
C GLU A 72 8.81 -2.88 -12.67
N SER A 73 9.34 -2.19 -11.67
CA SER A 73 10.08 -2.78 -10.55
C SER A 73 9.24 -2.96 -9.27
N MET A 74 7.96 -2.61 -9.29
CA MET A 74 7.06 -2.73 -8.12
C MET A 74 7.02 -4.16 -7.55
N SER A 75 7.02 -5.18 -8.42
CA SER A 75 7.03 -6.58 -8.00
C SER A 75 8.31 -6.96 -7.23
N LEU A 76 9.44 -6.34 -7.53
CA LEU A 76 10.71 -6.55 -6.82
C LEU A 76 10.68 -5.89 -5.44
N LEU A 77 10.17 -4.65 -5.35
CA LEU A 77 9.98 -3.98 -4.05
C LEU A 77 9.09 -4.80 -3.11
N ARG A 78 7.99 -5.33 -3.61
CA ARG A 78 7.06 -6.16 -2.81
C ARG A 78 7.68 -7.48 -2.32
N LYS A 79 8.67 -8.02 -3.03
CA LYS A 79 9.44 -9.19 -2.57
C LYS A 79 10.50 -8.82 -1.55
N ALA A 80 11.03 -7.59 -1.61
CA ALA A 80 12.11 -7.12 -0.74
C ALA A 80 11.61 -6.67 0.63
N THR A 81 10.37 -6.16 0.73
CA THR A 81 9.82 -5.59 1.96
C THR A 81 8.29 -5.69 1.99
N SER A 82 7.72 -5.62 3.20
CA SER A 82 6.28 -5.48 3.43
C SER A 82 5.79 -4.02 3.39
N ALA A 83 6.66 -3.08 3.02
CA ALA A 83 6.33 -1.66 2.97
C ALA A 83 5.16 -1.36 2.03
N VAL A 84 4.34 -0.41 2.43
CA VAL A 84 3.28 0.12 1.57
C VAL A 84 3.88 1.14 0.62
N VAL A 85 3.60 1.03 -0.68
CA VAL A 85 4.06 2.00 -1.67
C VAL A 85 3.01 3.08 -1.89
N LEU A 86 3.40 4.32 -1.70
CA LEU A 86 2.65 5.52 -2.07
C LEU A 86 3.39 6.23 -3.19
N ILE A 87 2.76 6.32 -4.35
CA ILE A 87 3.34 7.02 -5.50
C ILE A 87 3.27 8.53 -5.27
N LEU A 88 4.37 9.21 -5.52
CA LEU A 88 4.49 10.66 -5.44
C LEU A 88 5.07 11.16 -6.77
N THR A 89 4.25 11.71 -7.66
CA THR A 89 4.62 11.95 -9.05
C THR A 89 4.17 13.32 -9.57
N GLY A 90 4.91 13.90 -10.52
CA GLY A 90 4.51 15.06 -11.31
C GLY A 90 3.66 14.70 -12.54
N VAL A 91 3.53 13.42 -12.86
CA VAL A 91 2.74 12.94 -14.01
C VAL A 91 1.25 13.03 -13.68
N ARG A 92 0.48 13.67 -14.58
CA ARG A 92 -0.97 13.88 -14.43
C ARG A 92 -1.83 12.90 -15.24
N ASP A 93 -1.22 11.93 -15.90
CA ASP A 93 -1.90 10.96 -16.73
C ASP A 93 -2.68 9.95 -15.85
N ALA A 94 -3.99 9.93 -16.04
CA ALA A 94 -4.89 9.06 -15.28
C ALA A 94 -4.63 7.56 -15.55
N GLU A 95 -4.17 7.18 -16.75
CA GLU A 95 -3.85 5.78 -17.06
C GLU A 95 -2.61 5.31 -16.32
N ILE A 96 -1.62 6.20 -16.17
CA ILE A 96 -0.41 5.91 -15.40
C ILE A 96 -0.76 5.75 -13.91
N HIS A 97 -1.65 6.58 -13.38
CA HIS A 97 -2.14 6.44 -12.00
C HIS A 97 -2.91 5.13 -11.80
N ASP A 98 -3.76 4.76 -12.74
CA ASP A 98 -4.49 3.49 -12.71
C ASP A 98 -3.50 2.30 -12.75
N ARG A 99 -2.47 2.36 -13.62
CA ARG A 99 -1.41 1.35 -13.68
C ARG A 99 -0.63 1.25 -12.37
N ALA A 100 -0.29 2.38 -11.73
CA ALA A 100 0.38 2.39 -10.44
C ALA A 100 -0.44 1.62 -9.39
N MET A 101 -1.73 1.87 -9.32
CA MET A 101 -2.63 1.17 -8.40
C MET A 101 -2.74 -0.32 -8.71
N LEU A 102 -2.87 -0.70 -9.98
CA LEU A 102 -2.90 -2.10 -10.42
C LEU A 102 -1.56 -2.81 -10.17
N SER A 103 -0.43 -2.09 -10.16
CA SER A 103 0.88 -2.64 -9.77
C SER A 103 1.07 -2.79 -8.26
N GLY A 104 0.05 -2.45 -7.45
CA GLY A 104 0.06 -2.66 -6.01
C GLY A 104 0.40 -1.42 -5.17
N ALA A 105 0.44 -0.22 -5.76
CA ALA A 105 0.51 1.01 -4.99
C ALA A 105 -0.76 1.18 -4.14
N ARG A 106 -0.63 1.80 -2.97
CA ARG A 106 -1.75 2.08 -2.06
C ARG A 106 -2.37 3.45 -2.31
N GLY A 107 -1.74 4.26 -3.13
CA GLY A 107 -2.26 5.57 -3.50
C GLY A 107 -1.32 6.31 -4.44
N VAL A 108 -1.84 7.40 -5.00
CA VAL A 108 -1.09 8.33 -5.85
C VAL A 108 -1.32 9.74 -5.33
N VAL A 109 -0.24 10.50 -5.16
CA VAL A 109 -0.23 11.91 -4.76
C VAL A 109 0.59 12.69 -5.77
N GLN A 110 0.10 13.88 -6.14
CA GLN A 110 0.85 14.80 -7.01
C GLN A 110 1.96 15.49 -6.22
N LYS A 111 3.16 15.64 -6.82
CA LYS A 111 4.31 16.37 -6.22
C LYS A 111 3.95 17.83 -5.92
N GLU A 112 3.02 18.42 -6.68
CA GLU A 112 2.53 19.78 -6.48
C GLU A 112 1.43 19.90 -5.41
N SER A 113 1.02 18.79 -4.79
CA SER A 113 0.05 18.83 -3.70
C SER A 113 0.60 19.61 -2.50
N SER A 114 -0.29 20.22 -1.72
CA SER A 114 0.16 20.93 -0.52
C SER A 114 0.81 19.97 0.48
N PRO A 115 1.75 20.47 1.31
CA PRO A 115 2.40 19.68 2.35
C PRO A 115 1.43 18.88 3.22
N GLU A 116 0.31 19.49 3.61
CA GLU A 116 -0.71 18.85 4.46
C GLU A 116 -1.38 17.66 3.76
N VAL A 117 -1.58 17.74 2.43
CA VAL A 117 -2.16 16.67 1.62
C VAL A 117 -1.20 15.48 1.56
N ILE A 118 0.09 15.73 1.33
CA ILE A 118 1.11 14.68 1.27
C ILE A 118 1.24 13.98 2.63
N LEU A 119 1.38 14.74 3.72
CA LEU A 119 1.48 14.18 5.08
C LEU A 119 0.22 13.39 5.47
N LYS A 120 -0.96 13.88 5.08
CA LYS A 120 -2.22 13.19 5.30
C LYS A 120 -2.29 11.88 4.50
N ALA A 121 -1.84 11.88 3.24
CA ALA A 121 -1.81 10.69 2.40
C ALA A 121 -0.90 9.60 3.01
N ILE A 122 0.29 9.97 3.50
CA ILE A 122 1.21 9.08 4.20
C ILE A 122 0.51 8.40 5.39
N LYS A 123 -0.12 9.20 6.27
CA LYS A 123 -0.82 8.68 7.45
C LYS A 123 -1.96 7.73 7.06
N LYS A 124 -2.75 8.11 6.05
CA LYS A 124 -3.89 7.31 5.59
C LYS A 124 -3.48 5.96 5.00
N VAL A 125 -2.44 5.94 4.15
CA VAL A 125 -1.98 4.66 3.57
C VAL A 125 -1.28 3.80 4.63
N TYR A 126 -0.61 4.42 5.61
CA TYR A 126 -0.08 3.70 6.77
C TYR A 126 -1.18 3.01 7.57
N ASP A 127 -2.31 3.68 7.77
CA ASP A 127 -3.50 3.15 8.44
C ASP A 127 -4.25 2.08 7.60
N GLY A 128 -3.76 1.77 6.39
CA GLY A 128 -4.34 0.76 5.50
C GLY A 128 -5.43 1.29 4.57
N GLU A 129 -5.71 2.60 4.59
CA GLU A 129 -6.64 3.22 3.65
C GLU A 129 -5.99 3.36 2.25
N ILE A 130 -6.83 3.48 1.23
CA ILE A 130 -6.39 3.79 -0.14
C ILE A 130 -6.48 5.30 -0.34
N TRP A 131 -5.44 5.89 -0.93
CA TRP A 131 -5.41 7.30 -1.27
C TRP A 131 -5.60 7.50 -2.77
N LEU A 132 -6.84 7.80 -3.17
CA LEU A 132 -7.25 8.04 -4.55
C LEU A 132 -8.27 9.16 -4.63
N ASP A 133 -8.31 9.84 -5.78
CA ASP A 133 -9.43 10.70 -6.13
C ASP A 133 -10.68 9.88 -6.53
N ARG A 134 -11.83 10.53 -6.54
CA ARG A 134 -13.11 9.87 -6.86
C ARG A 134 -13.17 9.32 -8.29
N ALA A 135 -12.56 10.01 -9.25
CA ALA A 135 -12.58 9.61 -10.64
C ALA A 135 -11.74 8.35 -10.87
N SER A 136 -10.54 8.30 -10.27
CA SER A 136 -9.67 7.12 -10.30
C SER A 136 -10.31 5.91 -9.62
N THR A 137 -11.04 6.12 -8.52
CA THR A 137 -11.76 5.02 -7.83
C THR A 137 -12.79 4.36 -8.76
N GLY A 138 -13.59 5.14 -9.49
CA GLY A 138 -14.58 4.61 -10.44
C GLY A 138 -13.93 3.84 -11.61
N ARG A 139 -12.88 4.40 -12.21
CA ARG A 139 -12.15 3.75 -13.32
C ARG A 139 -11.49 2.43 -12.91
N LEU A 140 -10.81 2.43 -11.77
CA LEU A 140 -10.18 1.22 -11.24
C LEU A 140 -11.19 0.12 -10.95
N PHE A 141 -12.34 0.46 -10.38
CA PHE A 141 -13.40 -0.50 -10.12
C PHE A 141 -13.87 -1.17 -11.43
N THR A 142 -14.08 -0.39 -12.50
CA THR A 142 -14.45 -0.94 -13.80
C THR A 142 -13.35 -1.83 -14.37
N LYS A 143 -12.09 -1.39 -14.37
CA LYS A 143 -10.95 -2.18 -14.86
C LYS A 143 -10.77 -3.50 -14.11
N LEU A 144 -10.93 -3.50 -12.79
CA LEU A 144 -10.84 -4.70 -11.97
C LEU A 144 -11.98 -5.69 -12.27
N LEU A 145 -13.19 -5.21 -12.51
CA LEU A 145 -14.31 -6.06 -12.94
C LEU A 145 -14.04 -6.70 -14.30
N ASP A 146 -13.47 -5.96 -15.25
CA ASP A 146 -13.13 -6.47 -16.59
C ASP A 146 -12.00 -7.52 -16.53
N HIS A 147 -10.98 -7.30 -15.69
CA HIS A 147 -9.92 -8.29 -15.46
C HIS A 147 -10.44 -9.56 -14.79
N SER A 148 -11.37 -9.43 -13.84
CA SER A 148 -11.93 -10.60 -13.16
C SER A 148 -12.79 -11.50 -14.05
N ASN A 149 -13.29 -10.99 -15.17
CA ASN A 149 -14.07 -11.75 -16.15
C ASN A 149 -13.21 -12.50 -17.18
N ASN A 150 -11.91 -12.18 -17.30
CA ASN A 150 -11.04 -12.74 -18.34
C ASN A 150 -10.07 -13.83 -17.83
N GLU A 151 -9.93 -14.05 -16.53
CA GLU A 151 -9.06 -15.10 -15.99
C GLU A 151 -9.87 -16.20 -15.30
N ALA A 152 -10.23 -17.23 -16.07
CA ALA A 152 -10.57 -18.54 -15.53
C ALA A 152 -9.27 -19.22 -15.08
N SER A 153 -8.83 -18.99 -13.83
CA SER A 153 -7.62 -19.56 -13.22
C SER A 153 -7.95 -20.47 -12.03
N PRO A 154 -7.09 -21.39 -11.62
CA PRO A 154 -7.34 -22.39 -10.58
C PRO A 154 -7.43 -21.78 -9.17
N GLU A 155 -8.44 -20.96 -8.95
CA GLU A 155 -8.58 -20.07 -7.79
C GLU A 155 -9.04 -20.78 -6.51
N THR A 156 -9.66 -21.94 -6.61
CA THR A 156 -10.19 -22.69 -5.46
C THR A 156 -9.07 -23.28 -4.56
N THR A 157 -7.89 -23.51 -5.11
CA THR A 157 -6.76 -24.09 -4.35
C THR A 157 -6.14 -23.09 -3.38
N ASN A 158 -6.20 -21.80 -3.69
CA ASN A 158 -5.55 -20.75 -2.91
C ASN A 158 -6.28 -20.45 -1.59
N ILE A 159 -7.62 -20.51 -1.58
CA ILE A 159 -8.43 -20.30 -0.35
C ILE A 159 -8.15 -21.39 0.69
N ALA A 160 -7.85 -22.62 0.28
CA ALA A 160 -7.52 -23.72 1.18
C ALA A 160 -6.20 -23.51 1.93
N THR A 161 -5.29 -22.68 1.40
CA THR A 161 -3.98 -22.38 2.03
C THR A 161 -4.04 -21.37 3.16
N LEU A 162 -5.17 -20.70 3.32
CA LEU A 162 -5.36 -19.71 4.37
C LEU A 162 -5.47 -20.37 5.75
N THR A 163 -4.71 -19.85 6.70
CA THR A 163 -4.83 -20.25 8.11
C THR A 163 -6.16 -19.76 8.70
N PRO A 164 -6.64 -20.33 9.82
CA PRO A 164 -7.83 -19.83 10.52
C PRO A 164 -7.72 -18.34 10.87
N ARG A 165 -6.55 -17.87 11.28
CA ARG A 165 -6.32 -16.47 11.63
C ARG A 165 -6.39 -15.53 10.41
N GLU A 166 -5.87 -15.96 9.27
CA GLU A 166 -5.97 -15.20 8.01
C GLU A 166 -7.42 -15.09 7.52
N ARG A 167 -8.22 -16.15 7.68
CA ARG A 167 -9.65 -16.13 7.35
C ARG A 167 -10.42 -15.15 8.26
N GLU A 168 -10.13 -15.15 9.56
CA GLU A 168 -10.71 -14.22 10.52
C GLU A 168 -10.39 -12.76 10.16
N ILE A 169 -9.15 -12.47 9.75
CA ILE A 169 -8.75 -11.13 9.29
C ILE A 169 -9.53 -10.72 8.04
N ILE A 170 -9.68 -11.60 7.06
CA ILE A 170 -10.46 -11.34 5.84
C ILE A 170 -11.92 -11.06 6.20
N ASP A 171 -12.52 -11.85 7.07
CA ASP A 171 -13.89 -11.66 7.54
C ASP A 171 -14.13 -10.29 8.16
N VAL A 172 -13.21 -9.85 9.04
CA VAL A 172 -13.30 -8.53 9.67
C VAL A 172 -13.16 -7.42 8.60
N ILE A 173 -12.26 -7.58 7.64
CA ILE A 173 -12.07 -6.62 6.53
C ILE A 173 -13.33 -6.48 5.69
N ILE A 174 -14.00 -7.59 5.37
CA ILE A 174 -15.22 -7.58 4.56
C ILE A 174 -16.38 -6.94 5.33
N LYS A 175 -16.58 -7.34 6.57
CA LYS A 175 -17.70 -6.88 7.41
C LYS A 175 -17.60 -5.38 7.73
N GLN A 176 -16.40 -4.89 7.95
CA GLN A 176 -16.18 -3.51 8.39
C GLN A 176 -15.82 -2.53 7.26
N GLY A 177 -15.53 -3.02 6.05
CA GLY A 177 -15.29 -2.26 4.81
C GLY A 177 -14.23 -1.17 4.89
N ARG A 178 -14.48 -0.09 5.64
CA ARG A 178 -13.62 1.10 5.75
C ARG A 178 -12.75 1.16 6.99
N SER A 179 -12.62 0.09 7.76
CA SER A 179 -11.82 0.10 8.99
C SER A 179 -10.33 0.26 8.70
N THR A 180 -9.64 1.03 9.54
CA THR A 180 -8.18 1.18 9.49
C THR A 180 -7.50 -0.09 10.01
N ASN A 181 -6.22 -0.28 9.70
CA ASN A 181 -5.43 -1.38 10.26
C ASN A 181 -5.41 -1.35 11.79
N LYS A 182 -5.40 -0.16 12.39
CA LYS A 182 -5.46 0.03 13.83
C LYS A 182 -6.76 -0.51 14.44
N GLN A 183 -7.90 -0.24 13.80
CA GLN A 183 -9.20 -0.74 14.25
C GLN A 183 -9.26 -2.26 14.14
N ILE A 184 -8.87 -2.81 12.98
CA ILE A 184 -8.86 -4.27 12.75
C ILE A 184 -7.90 -4.97 13.73
N ALA A 185 -6.72 -4.42 13.95
CA ALA A 185 -5.76 -4.97 14.90
C ALA A 185 -6.30 -4.95 16.33
N GLY A 186 -6.98 -3.85 16.72
CA GLY A 186 -7.66 -3.75 18.01
C GLY A 186 -8.75 -4.80 18.19
N ASP A 187 -9.63 -4.97 17.21
CA ASP A 187 -10.72 -5.95 17.23
C ASP A 187 -10.21 -7.40 17.31
N LEU A 188 -9.07 -7.64 16.69
CA LEU A 188 -8.42 -8.95 16.67
C LEU A 188 -7.39 -9.17 17.80
N ASN A 189 -7.25 -8.22 18.73
CA ASN A 189 -6.29 -8.26 19.84
C ASN A 189 -4.84 -8.55 19.38
N MET A 190 -4.38 -7.86 18.33
CA MET A 190 -3.01 -7.96 17.80
C MET A 190 -2.40 -6.58 17.57
N SER A 191 -1.07 -6.52 17.36
CA SER A 191 -0.42 -5.28 16.95
C SER A 191 -0.69 -4.96 15.47
N GLU A 192 -0.65 -3.68 15.09
CA GLU A 192 -0.77 -3.29 13.68
C GLU A 192 0.34 -3.89 12.81
N HIS A 193 1.55 -4.03 13.36
CA HIS A 193 2.67 -4.69 12.70
C HIS A 193 2.35 -6.17 12.41
N THR A 194 1.80 -6.88 13.38
CA THR A 194 1.36 -8.28 13.22
C THR A 194 0.28 -8.40 12.15
N LEU A 195 -0.69 -7.49 12.15
CA LEU A 195 -1.73 -7.45 11.12
C LEU A 195 -1.15 -7.25 9.73
N ARG A 196 -0.18 -6.32 9.55
CA ARG A 196 0.48 -6.12 8.25
C ARG A 196 1.19 -7.38 7.74
N ASN A 197 1.89 -8.07 8.62
CA ASN A 197 2.54 -9.33 8.26
C ASN A 197 1.52 -10.37 7.78
N HIS A 198 0.38 -10.49 8.47
CA HIS A 198 -0.71 -11.36 8.02
C HIS A 198 -1.28 -10.92 6.66
N LEU A 199 -1.51 -9.63 6.46
CA LEU A 199 -2.02 -9.10 5.18
C LEU A 199 -1.06 -9.40 4.02
N THR A 200 0.24 -9.24 4.21
CA THR A 200 1.26 -9.60 3.22
C THR A 200 1.19 -11.09 2.88
N SER A 201 1.05 -11.96 3.89
CA SER A 201 0.89 -13.41 3.69
C SER A 201 -0.41 -13.75 2.94
N ILE A 202 -1.54 -13.12 3.32
CA ILE A 202 -2.85 -13.28 2.67
C ILE A 202 -2.76 -12.88 1.19
N TYR A 203 -2.18 -11.72 0.90
CA TYR A 203 -2.03 -11.22 -0.47
C TYR A 203 -1.21 -12.18 -1.33
N SER A 204 -0.08 -12.67 -0.80
CA SER A 204 0.76 -13.64 -1.48
C SER A 204 0.03 -14.97 -1.74
N LYS A 205 -0.73 -15.48 -0.78
CA LYS A 205 -1.47 -16.75 -0.88
C LYS A 205 -2.62 -16.68 -1.88
N LEU A 206 -3.35 -15.58 -1.89
CA LEU A 206 -4.52 -15.40 -2.77
C LEU A 206 -4.14 -14.86 -4.15
N GLY A 207 -2.87 -14.45 -4.37
CA GLY A 207 -2.44 -13.85 -5.61
C GLY A 207 -3.02 -12.46 -5.85
N VAL A 208 -3.42 -11.76 -4.78
CA VAL A 208 -3.94 -10.38 -4.83
C VAL A 208 -2.86 -9.40 -4.39
N GLU A 209 -2.94 -8.18 -4.89
CA GLU A 209 -1.86 -7.21 -4.70
C GLU A 209 -2.12 -6.20 -3.59
N ASN A 210 -3.39 -5.98 -3.25
CA ASN A 210 -3.78 -4.96 -2.29
C ASN A 210 -5.11 -5.28 -1.62
N ARG A 211 -5.49 -4.43 -0.63
CA ARG A 211 -6.73 -4.60 0.13
C ARG A 211 -7.98 -4.51 -0.75
N LEU A 212 -7.97 -3.68 -1.80
CA LEU A 212 -9.12 -3.56 -2.69
C LEU A 212 -9.34 -4.86 -3.46
N GLU A 213 -8.27 -5.42 -4.02
CA GLU A 213 -8.32 -6.72 -4.69
C GLU A 213 -8.70 -7.84 -3.74
N LEU A 214 -8.20 -7.83 -2.50
CA LEU A 214 -8.60 -8.79 -1.48
C LEU A 214 -10.10 -8.75 -1.21
N VAL A 215 -10.68 -7.56 -1.04
CA VAL A 215 -12.13 -7.41 -0.81
C VAL A 215 -12.91 -7.91 -2.02
N MET A 216 -12.49 -7.57 -3.23
CA MET A 216 -13.14 -8.04 -4.47
C MET A 216 -13.02 -9.56 -4.64
N TYR A 217 -11.83 -10.11 -4.40
CA TYR A 217 -11.58 -11.55 -4.41
C TYR A 217 -12.51 -12.27 -3.42
N ALA A 218 -12.58 -11.77 -2.20
CA ALA A 218 -13.40 -12.36 -1.15
C ALA A 218 -14.90 -12.28 -1.44
N VAL A 219 -15.39 -11.17 -2.04
CA VAL A 219 -16.78 -11.02 -2.50
C VAL A 219 -17.06 -11.98 -3.66
N LYS A 220 -16.19 -12.05 -4.67
CA LYS A 220 -16.31 -12.97 -5.83
C LYS A 220 -16.44 -14.43 -5.37
N HIS A 221 -15.65 -14.83 -4.37
CA HIS A 221 -15.58 -16.20 -3.86
C HIS A 221 -16.48 -16.47 -2.64
N ARG A 222 -17.37 -15.53 -2.29
CA ARG A 222 -18.34 -15.63 -1.17
C ARG A 222 -17.69 -16.04 0.16
N MET A 223 -16.49 -15.53 0.43
CA MET A 223 -15.72 -15.95 1.61
C MET A 223 -16.36 -15.53 2.95
N SER A 224 -17.28 -14.56 2.94
CA SER A 224 -18.03 -14.12 4.14
C SER A 224 -19.22 -15.00 4.53
N GLU A 225 -19.58 -16.01 3.73
CA GLU A 225 -20.74 -16.88 3.97
C GLU A 225 -20.39 -18.22 4.65
N VAL A 226 -19.11 -18.47 4.97
CA VAL A 226 -18.62 -19.78 5.45
C VAL A 226 -18.43 -19.83 6.98
N SER A 227 -19.07 -18.95 7.75
CA SER A 227 -19.06 -19.00 9.22
C SER A 227 -20.49 -19.17 9.75
N THR A 228 -20.99 -20.38 9.61
CA THR A 228 -22.15 -20.87 10.40
C THR A 228 -21.79 -22.22 11.01
#